data_52d58a02fa0743f6c9d5e40a1dcb8cc3
#
_entry.id   52d58a02fa0743f6c9d5e40a1dcb8cc3
#
_cell.length_a   1.000
_cell.length_b   1.000
_cell.length_c   1.000
_cell.angle_alpha   90.00
_cell.angle_beta   90.00
_cell.angle_gamma   90.00
#
_symmetry.space_group_name_H-M   'P 1'
#
loop_
_entity.id
_entity.type
_entity.pdbx_description
1 polymer ?
#
loop_
_entity_poly.entity_id
_entity_poly.type
_entity_poly.pdbx_seq_one_letter_code
_entity_poly.pdbx_strand_id
1 'polypeptide(L)'
;MSEDSEEQRYIRKTIAKTHQHVEQGLPIDISLQVTIPNEFKKYAPVNIGYTAGIETTRVSPQWIEQSALMDKIILVSNHSKDVYEKTSYEGTNNQTGEKVIIKTQVPMEVVNYPVRSLEVDDLGLELRHDFNFLAIAQMGPRKNVANTIKWFLEEFHDDEVGLVLKTHMVNNCTADAQFCLQSLREVIKNFPDRKCRVHLLHGDLTLGQMNSL
;
A
#
# COMPACT_ATOMS: atom_id res chain seq x y z
N MET A 1 10.36 -26.38 6.14
CA MET A 1 9.63 -26.20 4.87
C MET A 1 8.16 -26.12 5.26
N SER A 2 7.53 -24.96 5.16
CA SER A 2 6.09 -24.84 5.42
C SER A 2 5.34 -25.64 4.36
N GLU A 3 4.39 -26.48 4.77
CA GLU A 3 3.48 -27.14 3.83
C GLU A 3 2.79 -26.07 2.99
N ASP A 4 2.75 -26.30 1.67
CA ASP A 4 2.04 -25.44 0.74
C ASP A 4 0.57 -25.32 1.15
N SER A 5 0.12 -24.10 1.42
CA SER A 5 -1.29 -23.86 1.71
C SER A 5 -2.16 -24.25 0.51
N GLU A 6 -3.43 -24.53 0.74
CA GLU A 6 -4.40 -24.84 -0.32
C GLU A 6 -4.46 -23.71 -1.37
N GLU A 7 -4.37 -22.46 -0.92
CA GLU A 7 -4.31 -21.28 -1.77
C GLU A 7 -3.06 -21.26 -2.67
N GLN A 8 -1.89 -21.60 -2.13
CA GLN A 8 -0.65 -21.66 -2.91
C GLN A 8 -0.72 -22.76 -3.98
N ARG A 9 -1.29 -23.94 -3.64
CA ARG A 9 -1.51 -25.02 -4.61
C ARG A 9 -2.48 -24.59 -5.71
N TYR A 10 -3.56 -23.90 -5.35
CA TYR A 10 -4.52 -23.37 -6.32
C TYR A 10 -3.87 -22.36 -7.28
N ILE A 11 -3.10 -21.41 -6.77
CA ILE A 11 -2.39 -20.41 -7.57
C ILE A 11 -1.42 -21.09 -8.55
N ARG A 12 -0.58 -22.02 -8.09
CA ARG A 12 0.36 -22.76 -8.95
C ARG A 12 -0.35 -23.53 -10.06
N LYS A 13 -1.46 -24.19 -9.72
CA LYS A 13 -2.28 -24.91 -10.72
C LYS A 13 -2.87 -23.96 -11.76
N THR A 14 -3.31 -22.79 -11.34
CA THR A 14 -3.87 -21.75 -12.22
C THR A 14 -2.79 -21.21 -13.15
N ILE A 15 -1.60 -20.89 -12.63
CA ILE A 15 -0.46 -20.45 -13.43
C ILE A 15 -0.10 -21.52 -14.49
N ALA A 16 0.02 -22.79 -14.09
CA ALA A 16 0.35 -23.87 -15.02
C ALA A 16 -0.70 -24.01 -16.14
N LYS A 17 -1.99 -23.92 -15.81
CA LYS A 17 -3.06 -23.93 -16.80
C LYS A 17 -2.99 -22.73 -17.76
N THR A 18 -2.68 -21.55 -17.25
CA THR A 18 -2.52 -20.35 -18.07
C THR A 18 -1.38 -20.51 -19.06
N HIS A 19 -0.22 -21.01 -18.62
CA HIS A 19 0.90 -21.29 -19.50
C HIS A 19 0.52 -22.28 -20.60
N GLN A 20 -0.10 -23.40 -20.24
CA GLN A 20 -0.56 -24.40 -21.20
C GLN A 20 -1.56 -23.80 -22.22
N HIS A 21 -2.49 -22.96 -21.77
CA HIS A 21 -3.47 -22.29 -22.63
C HIS A 21 -2.77 -21.38 -23.67
N VAL A 22 -1.81 -20.58 -23.22
CA VAL A 22 -1.02 -19.68 -24.08
C VAL A 22 -0.13 -20.46 -25.05
N GLU A 23 0.54 -21.53 -24.58
CA GLU A 23 1.37 -22.40 -25.42
C GLU A 23 0.56 -23.07 -26.53
N GLN A 24 -0.71 -23.39 -26.30
CA GLN A 24 -1.62 -23.95 -27.30
C GLN A 24 -2.17 -22.89 -28.27
N GLY A 25 -1.80 -21.60 -28.08
CA GLY A 25 -2.29 -20.50 -28.92
C GLY A 25 -3.79 -20.25 -28.79
N LEU A 26 -4.38 -20.66 -27.67
CA LEU A 26 -5.81 -20.45 -27.42
C LEU A 26 -6.09 -18.97 -27.09
N PRO A 27 -7.21 -18.41 -27.59
CA PRO A 27 -7.54 -16.98 -27.33
C PRO A 27 -7.89 -16.74 -25.87
N ILE A 28 -7.57 -15.53 -25.42
CA ILE A 28 -8.01 -15.00 -24.13
C ILE A 28 -9.11 -13.98 -24.42
N ASP A 29 -10.30 -14.17 -23.91
CA ASP A 29 -11.46 -13.30 -24.18
C ASP A 29 -11.44 -12.04 -23.33
N ILE A 30 -11.02 -12.17 -22.06
CA ILE A 30 -11.01 -11.08 -21.07
C ILE A 30 -9.69 -11.10 -20.31
N SER A 31 -9.06 -9.95 -20.15
CA SER A 31 -7.92 -9.77 -19.23
C SER A 31 -8.31 -8.88 -18.05
N LEU A 32 -7.95 -9.30 -16.85
CA LEU A 32 -7.97 -8.48 -15.62
C LEU A 32 -6.53 -8.26 -15.19
N GLN A 33 -6.09 -7.00 -15.21
CA GLN A 33 -4.72 -6.61 -14.86
C GLN A 33 -4.71 -5.85 -13.56
N VAL A 34 -4.11 -6.46 -12.52
CA VAL A 34 -3.99 -5.87 -11.18
C VAL A 34 -2.59 -5.30 -11.03
N THR A 35 -2.40 -4.07 -11.45
CA THR A 35 -1.08 -3.40 -11.48
C THR A 35 -1.22 -1.88 -11.55
N ILE A 36 -0.08 -1.17 -11.62
CA ILE A 36 -0.06 0.28 -11.86
C ILE A 36 -0.34 0.59 -13.34
N PRO A 37 -1.04 1.70 -13.65
CA PRO A 37 -1.53 1.97 -14.99
C PRO A 37 -0.47 2.04 -16.10
N ASN A 38 0.76 2.45 -15.79
CA ASN A 38 1.85 2.46 -16.78
C ASN A 38 2.27 1.06 -17.26
N GLU A 39 1.79 -0.01 -16.63
CA GLU A 39 2.03 -1.40 -17.01
C GLU A 39 0.85 -2.03 -17.77
N PHE A 40 -0.26 -1.32 -17.93
CA PHE A 40 -1.42 -1.81 -18.67
C PHE A 40 -1.07 -2.12 -20.11
N LYS A 41 -1.57 -3.25 -20.60
CA LYS A 41 -1.35 -3.74 -21.97
C LYS A 41 -2.64 -4.32 -22.54
N LYS A 42 -2.75 -4.31 -23.84
CA LYS A 42 -3.88 -4.94 -24.52
C LYS A 42 -3.58 -6.43 -24.76
N TYR A 43 -4.16 -7.30 -23.94
CA TYR A 43 -3.96 -8.76 -24.01
C TYR A 43 -5.15 -9.53 -24.58
N ALA A 44 -6.33 -8.94 -24.55
CA ALA A 44 -7.57 -9.59 -24.93
C ALA A 44 -8.49 -8.62 -25.68
N PRO A 45 -9.59 -9.07 -26.29
CA PRO A 45 -10.63 -8.19 -26.81
C PRO A 45 -11.22 -7.27 -25.72
N VAL A 46 -11.37 -7.77 -24.48
CA VAL A 46 -11.83 -6.99 -23.34
C VAL A 46 -10.72 -6.93 -22.28
N ASN A 47 -10.30 -5.72 -21.91
CA ASN A 47 -9.23 -5.49 -20.94
C ASN A 47 -9.73 -4.63 -19.78
N ILE A 48 -9.60 -5.16 -18.57
CA ILE A 48 -10.01 -4.48 -17.33
C ILE A 48 -8.76 -4.20 -16.51
N GLY A 49 -8.52 -2.94 -16.19
CA GLY A 49 -7.46 -2.53 -15.25
C GLY A 49 -8.01 -2.45 -13.83
N TYR A 50 -7.32 -3.02 -12.86
CA TYR A 50 -7.57 -2.81 -11.43
C TYR A 50 -6.33 -2.19 -10.80
N THR A 51 -6.46 -1.03 -10.21
CA THR A 51 -5.32 -0.31 -9.64
C THR A 51 -5.66 0.36 -8.31
N ALA A 52 -4.67 0.46 -7.43
CA ALA A 52 -4.78 1.22 -6.19
C ALA A 52 -5.06 2.71 -6.44
N GLY A 53 -4.74 3.18 -7.64
CA GLY A 53 -4.86 4.59 -7.96
C GLY A 53 -3.74 5.42 -7.34
N ILE A 54 -4.04 6.64 -6.93
CA ILE A 54 -3.05 7.60 -6.48
C ILE A 54 -3.48 8.29 -5.18
N GLU A 55 -2.50 8.61 -4.34
CA GLU A 55 -2.70 9.31 -3.06
C GLU A 55 -2.61 10.85 -3.21
N THR A 56 -2.08 11.33 -4.35
CA THR A 56 -1.96 12.77 -4.66
C THR A 56 -3.20 13.31 -5.38
N THR A 57 -3.15 14.55 -5.82
CA THR A 57 -4.28 15.26 -6.46
C THR A 57 -4.27 15.23 -7.98
N ARG A 58 -3.27 14.58 -8.60
CA ARG A 58 -3.17 14.45 -10.08
C ARG A 58 -2.50 13.12 -10.42
N VAL A 59 -2.98 12.44 -11.46
CA VAL A 59 -2.31 11.29 -12.07
C VAL A 59 -1.32 11.76 -13.13
N SER A 60 -0.28 10.96 -13.40
CA SER A 60 0.69 11.29 -14.44
C SER A 60 0.06 11.21 -15.85
N PRO A 61 0.56 11.99 -16.83
CA PRO A 61 0.09 11.89 -18.21
C PRO A 61 0.20 10.47 -18.76
N GLN A 62 1.29 9.77 -18.45
CA GLN A 62 1.52 8.39 -18.87
C GLN A 62 0.42 7.45 -18.38
N TRP A 63 -0.11 7.66 -17.17
CA TRP A 63 -1.20 6.84 -16.65
C TRP A 63 -2.49 7.06 -17.43
N ILE A 64 -2.75 8.31 -17.85
CA ILE A 64 -3.92 8.61 -18.68
C ILE A 64 -3.79 7.93 -20.04
N GLU A 65 -2.62 8.01 -20.67
CA GLU A 65 -2.34 7.37 -21.97
C GLU A 65 -2.49 5.85 -21.91
N GLN A 66 -1.86 5.20 -20.93
CA GLN A 66 -1.92 3.76 -20.77
C GLN A 66 -3.33 3.26 -20.36
N SER A 67 -4.05 4.08 -19.60
CA SER A 67 -5.44 3.78 -19.26
C SER A 67 -6.33 3.63 -20.50
N ALA A 68 -6.03 4.32 -21.59
CA ALA A 68 -6.77 4.21 -22.85
C ALA A 68 -6.70 2.82 -23.50
N LEU A 69 -5.80 1.93 -23.05
CA LEU A 69 -5.72 0.54 -23.48
C LEU A 69 -6.79 -0.36 -22.81
N MET A 70 -7.45 0.15 -21.76
CA MET A 70 -8.45 -0.59 -21.00
C MET A 70 -9.86 -0.21 -21.45
N ASP A 71 -10.76 -1.20 -21.42
CA ASP A 71 -12.19 -0.98 -21.67
C ASP A 71 -12.89 -0.52 -20.39
N LYS A 72 -12.33 -0.83 -19.22
CA LYS A 72 -12.79 -0.39 -17.91
C LYS A 72 -11.64 -0.34 -16.90
N ILE A 73 -11.70 0.61 -15.97
CA ILE A 73 -10.76 0.69 -14.85
C ILE A 73 -11.52 0.59 -13.53
N ILE A 74 -11.05 -0.27 -12.66
CA ILE A 74 -11.52 -0.42 -11.29
C ILE A 74 -10.52 0.24 -10.36
N LEU A 75 -10.99 1.15 -9.52
CA LEU A 75 -10.22 1.89 -8.53
C LEU A 75 -10.67 1.53 -7.12
N VAL A 76 -9.77 1.63 -6.16
CA VAL A 76 -10.03 1.20 -4.77
C VAL A 76 -10.72 2.25 -3.92
N SER A 77 -10.85 3.49 -4.41
CA SER A 77 -11.46 4.58 -3.65
C SER A 77 -12.10 5.65 -4.54
N ASN A 78 -13.09 6.34 -4.01
CA ASN A 78 -13.67 7.51 -4.67
C ASN A 78 -12.63 8.62 -4.89
N HIS A 79 -11.70 8.81 -3.94
CA HIS A 79 -10.60 9.77 -4.11
C HIS A 79 -9.81 9.48 -5.40
N SER A 80 -9.37 8.26 -5.60
CA SER A 80 -8.60 7.87 -6.79
C SER A 80 -9.41 8.07 -8.08
N LYS A 81 -10.70 7.74 -8.07
CA LYS A 81 -11.60 7.99 -9.20
C LYS A 81 -11.71 9.48 -9.50
N ASP A 82 -12.00 10.29 -8.51
CA ASP A 82 -12.11 11.75 -8.62
C ASP A 82 -10.84 12.39 -9.18
N VAL A 83 -9.67 11.93 -8.71
CA VAL A 83 -8.38 12.42 -9.19
C VAL A 83 -8.19 12.11 -10.68
N TYR A 84 -8.53 10.91 -11.13
CA TYR A 84 -8.48 10.54 -12.54
C TYR A 84 -9.41 11.41 -13.39
N GLU A 85 -10.67 11.56 -12.98
CA GLU A 85 -11.69 12.30 -13.72
C GLU A 85 -11.37 13.81 -13.81
N LYS A 86 -10.79 14.37 -12.75
CA LYS A 86 -10.42 15.79 -12.67
C LYS A 86 -9.07 16.11 -13.31
N THR A 87 -8.21 15.11 -13.53
CA THR A 87 -6.89 15.35 -14.14
C THR A 87 -7.01 15.58 -15.63
N SER A 88 -6.49 16.72 -16.08
CA SER A 88 -6.31 17.02 -17.50
C SER A 88 -4.98 17.72 -17.74
N TYR A 89 -4.45 17.55 -18.95
CA TYR A 89 -3.24 18.19 -19.42
C TYR A 89 -3.47 18.83 -20.77
N GLU A 90 -2.86 19.98 -20.99
CA GLU A 90 -2.78 20.55 -22.32
C GLU A 90 -1.62 19.89 -23.07
N GLY A 91 -1.87 19.45 -24.26
CA GLY A 91 -0.88 18.89 -25.18
C GLY A 91 -0.99 19.54 -26.56
N THR A 92 -0.07 19.19 -27.43
CA THR A 92 -0.13 19.56 -28.85
C THR A 92 -0.10 18.29 -29.69
N ASN A 93 -1.02 18.16 -30.60
CA ASN A 93 -0.98 17.07 -31.56
C ASN A 93 0.22 17.27 -32.50
N ASN A 94 1.18 16.36 -32.46
CA ASN A 94 2.42 16.46 -33.22
C ASN A 94 2.21 16.40 -34.75
N GLN A 95 1.07 15.89 -35.21
CA GLN A 95 0.76 15.79 -36.65
C GLN A 95 0.02 17.02 -37.18
N THR A 96 -0.89 17.60 -36.38
CA THR A 96 -1.73 18.71 -36.82
C THR A 96 -1.31 20.05 -36.23
N GLY A 97 -0.48 20.08 -35.18
CA GLY A 97 -0.10 21.27 -34.44
C GLY A 97 -1.22 21.87 -33.56
N GLU A 98 -2.38 21.20 -33.50
CA GLU A 98 -3.52 21.67 -32.71
C GLU A 98 -3.36 21.38 -31.21
N LYS A 99 -3.86 22.29 -30.39
CA LYS A 99 -3.96 22.08 -28.95
C LYS A 99 -5.01 21.02 -28.63
N VAL A 100 -4.65 20.06 -27.83
CA VAL A 100 -5.53 18.97 -27.38
C VAL A 100 -5.55 18.91 -25.86
N ILE A 101 -6.68 18.51 -25.29
CA ILE A 101 -6.79 18.22 -23.86
C ILE A 101 -6.67 16.70 -23.67
N ILE A 102 -5.64 16.30 -22.96
CA ILE A 102 -5.39 14.90 -22.58
C ILE A 102 -6.07 14.65 -21.26
N LYS A 103 -7.09 13.80 -21.26
CA LYS A 103 -7.82 13.34 -20.06
C LYS A 103 -8.29 11.91 -20.28
N THR A 104 -8.58 11.21 -19.19
CA THR A 104 -9.16 9.87 -19.29
C THR A 104 -10.59 9.94 -19.81
N GLN A 105 -10.94 8.96 -20.67
CA GLN A 105 -12.30 8.76 -21.17
C GLN A 105 -12.80 7.33 -20.85
N VAL A 106 -11.95 6.53 -20.21
CA VAL A 106 -12.27 5.14 -19.87
C VAL A 106 -13.28 5.12 -18.73
N PRO A 107 -14.34 4.30 -18.82
CA PRO A 107 -15.28 4.11 -17.71
C PRO A 107 -14.57 3.64 -16.45
N MET A 108 -14.86 4.28 -15.33
CA MET A 108 -14.24 3.99 -14.04
C MET A 108 -15.28 3.60 -13.00
N GLU A 109 -14.93 2.62 -12.20
CA GLU A 109 -15.76 2.13 -11.10
C GLU A 109 -14.95 1.98 -9.84
N VAL A 110 -15.59 2.12 -8.67
CA VAL A 110 -14.93 1.98 -7.38
C VAL A 110 -15.33 0.65 -6.77
N VAL A 111 -14.33 -0.18 -6.49
CA VAL A 111 -14.46 -1.40 -5.70
C VAL A 111 -13.39 -1.36 -4.61
N ASN A 112 -13.81 -1.12 -3.38
CA ASN A 112 -12.90 -1.06 -2.25
C ASN A 112 -12.19 -2.39 -2.00
N TYR A 113 -11.02 -2.35 -1.34
CA TYR A 113 -10.34 -3.56 -0.92
C TYR A 113 -11.22 -4.41 0.00
N PRO A 114 -11.25 -5.73 -0.20
CA PRO A 114 -11.94 -6.62 0.73
C PRO A 114 -11.23 -6.61 2.08
N VAL A 115 -12.00 -6.60 3.15
CA VAL A 115 -11.51 -6.74 4.51
C VAL A 115 -11.88 -8.14 5.02
N ARG A 116 -10.89 -8.86 5.55
CA ARG A 116 -11.14 -10.14 6.22
C ARG A 116 -11.38 -9.89 7.71
N SER A 117 -12.39 -10.52 8.26
CA SER A 117 -12.51 -10.68 9.70
C SER A 117 -11.54 -11.79 10.13
N LEU A 118 -10.58 -11.46 10.97
CA LEU A 118 -9.59 -12.40 11.49
C LEU A 118 -9.79 -12.59 12.98
N GLU A 119 -9.44 -13.77 13.47
CA GLU A 119 -9.37 -14.00 14.92
C GLU A 119 -8.26 -13.13 15.51
N VAL A 120 -8.44 -12.73 16.75
CA VAL A 120 -7.53 -11.89 17.51
C VAL A 120 -6.73 -12.76 18.47
N ASP A 121 -5.41 -12.69 18.38
CA ASP A 121 -4.50 -13.38 19.30
C ASP A 121 -3.96 -12.35 20.30
N ASP A 122 -3.94 -12.71 21.58
CA ASP A 122 -3.33 -11.84 22.60
C ASP A 122 -1.83 -11.68 22.35
N LEU A 123 -1.39 -10.43 22.26
CA LEU A 123 0.02 -10.07 22.10
C LEU A 123 0.77 -10.03 23.43
N GLY A 124 0.09 -10.05 24.57
CA GLY A 124 0.69 -9.93 25.89
C GLY A 124 1.50 -8.64 26.06
N LEU A 125 1.09 -7.54 25.44
CA LEU A 125 1.81 -6.27 25.55
C LEU A 125 1.65 -5.65 26.93
N GLU A 126 2.75 -5.50 27.65
CA GLU A 126 2.78 -4.75 28.89
C GLU A 126 2.98 -3.27 28.60
N LEU A 127 1.88 -2.52 28.44
CA LEU A 127 1.90 -1.09 28.18
C LEU A 127 1.80 -0.31 29.52
N ARG A 128 2.54 0.79 29.62
CA ARG A 128 2.59 1.57 30.86
C ARG A 128 1.34 2.43 31.09
N HIS A 129 0.70 2.86 30.02
CA HIS A 129 -0.46 3.75 30.07
C HIS A 129 -1.69 3.05 29.47
N ASP A 130 -2.86 3.43 29.95
CA ASP A 130 -4.14 2.85 29.50
C ASP A 130 -4.48 3.26 28.06
N PHE A 131 -4.10 4.49 27.67
CA PHE A 131 -4.31 4.97 26.30
C PHE A 131 -3.02 4.97 25.51
N ASN A 132 -3.06 4.30 24.35
CA ASN A 132 -1.90 4.20 23.47
C ASN A 132 -2.30 4.43 22.01
N PHE A 133 -1.54 5.28 21.35
CA PHE A 133 -1.59 5.41 19.89
C PHE A 133 -0.87 4.23 19.24
N LEU A 134 -1.30 3.85 18.03
CA LEU A 134 -0.65 2.84 17.22
C LEU A 134 -0.10 3.44 15.93
N ALA A 135 1.17 3.14 15.64
CA ALA A 135 1.78 3.43 14.35
C ALA A 135 2.43 2.17 13.77
N ILE A 136 1.97 1.74 12.60
CA ILE A 136 2.51 0.59 11.87
C ILE A 136 3.14 1.10 10.58
N ALA A 137 4.48 1.07 10.50
CA ALA A 137 5.18 1.59 9.33
C ALA A 137 6.59 1.02 9.22
N GLN A 138 7.05 0.71 8.00
CA GLN A 138 8.46 0.48 7.74
C GLN A 138 9.25 1.79 7.93
N MET A 139 10.42 1.73 8.55
CA MET A 139 11.32 2.87 8.68
C MET A 139 11.87 3.28 7.33
N GLY A 140 11.31 4.33 6.74
CA GLY A 140 11.75 4.86 5.46
C GLY A 140 11.31 6.31 5.27
N PRO A 141 11.96 7.05 4.36
CA PRO A 141 11.69 8.48 4.15
C PRO A 141 10.21 8.78 3.87
N ARG A 142 9.56 7.95 3.05
CA ARG A 142 8.14 8.12 2.70
C ARG A 142 7.19 8.00 3.90
N LYS A 143 7.51 7.11 4.85
CA LYS A 143 6.67 6.88 6.05
C LYS A 143 6.97 7.86 7.17
N ASN A 144 8.08 8.57 7.09
CA ASN A 144 8.44 9.68 7.97
C ASN A 144 8.36 9.36 9.47
N VAL A 145 8.73 8.13 9.84
CA VAL A 145 8.59 7.59 11.21
C VAL A 145 9.32 8.45 12.25
N ALA A 146 10.50 8.98 11.91
CA ALA A 146 11.28 9.81 12.81
C ALA A 146 10.49 11.08 13.25
N ASN A 147 9.83 11.76 12.32
CA ASN A 147 8.99 12.91 12.65
C ASN A 147 7.71 12.49 13.37
N THR A 148 7.12 11.35 13.05
CA THR A 148 5.96 10.82 13.80
C THR A 148 6.31 10.66 15.27
N ILE A 149 7.47 10.06 15.58
CA ILE A 149 7.95 9.92 16.97
C ILE A 149 8.21 11.30 17.60
N LYS A 150 8.92 12.18 16.88
CA LYS A 150 9.25 13.50 17.35
C LYS A 150 8.00 14.32 17.72
N TRP A 151 7.03 14.41 16.80
CA TRP A 151 5.79 15.16 17.02
C TRP A 151 4.92 14.55 18.12
N PHE A 152 4.88 13.24 18.25
CA PHE A 152 4.23 12.58 19.37
C PHE A 152 4.88 13.00 20.71
N LEU A 153 6.22 13.03 20.77
CA LEU A 153 6.94 13.41 21.99
C LEU A 153 6.82 14.91 22.30
N GLU A 154 6.68 15.76 21.27
CA GLU A 154 6.45 17.20 21.43
C GLU A 154 5.04 17.48 21.96
N GLU A 155 4.02 16.86 21.36
CA GLU A 155 2.62 17.10 21.69
C GLU A 155 2.23 16.53 23.05
N PHE A 156 2.66 15.29 23.33
CA PHE A 156 2.23 14.56 24.52
C PHE A 156 3.30 14.46 25.62
N HIS A 157 4.25 15.40 25.64
CA HIS A 157 5.38 15.37 26.58
C HIS A 157 4.94 15.15 28.03
N ASP A 158 3.93 15.88 28.49
CA ASP A 158 3.45 15.89 29.86
C ASP A 158 2.22 15.00 30.12
N ASP A 159 1.79 14.23 29.10
CA ASP A 159 0.63 13.35 29.17
C ASP A 159 1.00 11.90 29.47
N GLU A 160 0.13 11.21 30.20
CA GLU A 160 0.27 9.78 30.51
C GLU A 160 -0.31 8.90 29.39
N VAL A 161 0.28 9.01 28.20
CA VAL A 161 -0.12 8.25 27.00
C VAL A 161 1.07 7.52 26.38
N GLY A 162 0.78 6.48 25.60
CA GLY A 162 1.79 5.70 24.89
C GLY A 162 1.69 5.81 23.38
N LEU A 163 2.78 5.48 22.70
CA LEU A 163 2.84 5.19 21.28
C LEU A 163 3.42 3.79 21.08
N VAL A 164 2.62 2.86 20.59
CA VAL A 164 3.08 1.55 20.11
C VAL A 164 3.54 1.71 18.67
N LEU A 165 4.84 1.57 18.46
CA LEU A 165 5.47 1.68 17.16
C LEU A 165 5.84 0.30 16.63
N LYS A 166 5.04 -0.28 15.74
CA LYS A 166 5.36 -1.51 15.01
C LYS A 166 6.15 -1.14 13.77
N THR A 167 7.45 -1.45 13.77
CA THR A 167 8.35 -1.03 12.70
C THR A 167 9.50 -2.01 12.47
N HIS A 168 10.11 -1.92 11.29
CA HIS A 168 11.36 -2.55 10.89
C HIS A 168 12.02 -1.68 9.78
N MET A 169 13.31 -1.87 9.53
CA MET A 169 14.01 -1.21 8.41
C MET A 169 13.84 -2.01 7.11
N VAL A 170 14.40 -3.21 7.07
CA VAL A 170 14.43 -4.05 5.86
C VAL A 170 14.00 -5.48 6.20
N ASN A 171 14.57 -6.06 7.25
CA ASN A 171 14.36 -7.45 7.65
C ASN A 171 14.02 -7.52 9.15
N ASN A 172 13.22 -8.50 9.55
CA ASN A 172 12.89 -8.73 10.95
C ASN A 172 14.00 -9.53 11.69
N CYS A 173 15.26 -9.10 11.57
CA CYS A 173 16.40 -9.74 12.24
C CYS A 173 16.89 -8.90 13.45
N THR A 174 17.74 -9.50 14.28
CA THR A 174 18.27 -8.86 15.49
C THR A 174 19.04 -7.55 15.18
N ALA A 175 19.81 -7.52 14.09
CA ALA A 175 20.55 -6.31 13.69
C ALA A 175 19.60 -5.17 13.29
N ASP A 176 18.51 -5.49 12.60
CA ASP A 176 17.44 -4.54 12.25
C ASP A 176 16.75 -4.00 13.51
N ALA A 177 16.43 -4.88 14.45
CA ALA A 177 15.83 -4.49 15.74
C ALA A 177 16.74 -3.53 16.53
N GLN A 178 18.04 -3.80 16.57
CA GLN A 178 19.01 -2.92 17.22
C GLN A 178 19.11 -1.56 16.53
N PHE A 179 19.08 -1.53 15.21
CA PHE A 179 19.08 -0.29 14.44
C PHE A 179 17.82 0.54 14.73
N CYS A 180 16.63 -0.09 14.69
CA CYS A 180 15.37 0.58 15.02
C CYS A 180 15.38 1.15 16.44
N LEU A 181 15.87 0.35 17.41
CA LEU A 181 15.98 0.78 18.81
C LEU A 181 16.95 1.96 18.99
N GLN A 182 18.09 1.91 18.31
CA GLN A 182 19.07 3.00 18.37
C GLN A 182 18.50 4.29 17.76
N SER A 183 17.86 4.19 16.58
CA SER A 183 17.21 5.33 15.93
C SER A 183 16.13 5.95 16.81
N LEU A 184 15.33 5.12 17.47
CA LEU A 184 14.32 5.58 18.42
C LEU A 184 14.96 6.31 19.62
N ARG A 185 16.02 5.75 20.20
CA ARG A 185 16.73 6.35 21.32
C ARG A 185 17.33 7.72 20.97
N GLU A 186 17.84 7.88 19.75
CA GLU A 186 18.39 9.15 19.28
C GLU A 186 17.34 10.27 19.22
N VAL A 187 16.11 9.96 18.91
CA VAL A 187 15.01 10.94 18.96
C VAL A 187 14.60 11.21 20.42
N ILE A 188 14.40 10.14 21.20
CA ILE A 188 13.89 10.19 22.57
C ILE A 188 14.81 10.98 23.51
N LYS A 189 16.13 10.92 23.34
CA LYS A 189 17.09 11.62 24.21
C LYS A 189 16.90 13.14 24.24
N ASN A 190 16.26 13.71 23.23
CA ASN A 190 15.97 15.14 23.15
C ASN A 190 14.73 15.55 23.99
N PHE A 191 14.05 14.59 24.59
CA PHE A 191 12.84 14.80 25.39
C PHE A 191 13.01 14.18 26.78
N PRO A 192 13.87 14.77 27.64
CA PRO A 192 14.02 14.32 29.04
C PRO A 192 12.72 14.58 29.82
N ASP A 193 12.55 13.89 30.95
CA ASP A 193 11.47 14.11 31.93
C ASP A 193 10.03 13.92 31.39
N ARG A 194 9.86 13.44 30.16
CA ARG A 194 8.55 13.19 29.56
C ARG A 194 7.77 12.13 30.33
N LYS A 195 6.46 12.30 30.44
CA LYS A 195 5.54 11.30 30.97
C LYS A 195 5.15 10.27 29.93
N CYS A 196 4.92 10.70 28.68
CA CYS A 196 4.57 9.80 27.57
C CYS A 196 5.62 8.72 27.31
N ARG A 197 5.20 7.60 26.72
CA ARG A 197 6.07 6.45 26.43
C ARG A 197 5.99 6.04 24.95
N VAL A 198 7.12 5.57 24.42
CA VAL A 198 7.18 4.95 23.10
C VAL A 198 7.61 3.50 23.29
N HIS A 199 6.79 2.58 22.80
CA HIS A 199 7.01 1.14 22.86
C HIS A 199 7.38 0.65 21.45
N LEU A 200 8.58 0.10 21.29
CA LEU A 200 9.01 -0.49 20.03
C LEU A 200 8.55 -1.93 19.93
N LEU A 201 7.75 -2.23 18.92
CA LEU A 201 7.35 -3.57 18.55
C LEU A 201 8.05 -3.96 17.24
N HIS A 202 9.04 -4.83 17.31
CA HIS A 202 9.81 -5.33 16.19
C HIS A 202 9.61 -6.83 16.02
N GLY A 203 9.83 -7.35 14.81
CA GLY A 203 9.70 -8.78 14.52
C GLY A 203 8.43 -9.12 13.76
N ASP A 204 8.33 -10.38 13.33
CA ASP A 204 7.16 -10.89 12.64
C ASP A 204 6.04 -11.18 13.64
N LEU A 205 4.83 -10.88 13.23
CA LEU A 205 3.61 -11.21 13.96
C LEU A 205 2.75 -12.14 13.09
N THR A 206 2.01 -13.03 13.72
CA THR A 206 0.96 -13.80 13.03
C THR A 206 -0.15 -12.87 12.54
N LEU A 207 -1.01 -13.37 11.65
CA LEU A 207 -2.18 -12.59 11.22
C LEU A 207 -3.11 -12.23 12.37
N GLY A 208 -3.33 -13.16 13.32
CA GLY A 208 -4.13 -12.93 14.52
C GLY A 208 -3.50 -11.87 15.43
N GLN A 209 -2.18 -11.91 15.63
CA GLN A 209 -1.43 -10.91 16.38
C GLN A 209 -1.46 -9.53 15.70
N MET A 210 -1.35 -9.46 14.37
CA MET A 210 -1.48 -8.19 13.63
C MET A 210 -2.89 -7.61 13.73
N ASN A 211 -3.91 -8.47 13.82
CA ASN A 211 -5.30 -8.03 13.94
C ASN A 211 -5.65 -7.57 15.37
N SER A 212 -4.83 -7.92 16.36
CA SER A 212 -4.99 -7.49 17.75
C SER A 212 -4.35 -6.13 18.09
N LEU A 213 -3.55 -5.59 17.17
CA LEU A 213 -3.02 -4.22 17.25
C LEU A 213 -4.08 -3.20 16.88
#